data_2117895ff47b497cd09d7a146ea5d3f6
#
_entry.id   2117895ff47b497cd09d7a146ea5d3f6
#
_cell.length_a   1.000
_cell.length_b   1.000
_cell.length_c   1.000
_cell.angle_alpha   90.00
_cell.angle_beta   90.00
_cell.angle_gamma   90.00
#
_symmetry.space_group_name_H-M   'P 1'
#
loop_
_entity.id
_entity.type
_entity.pdbx_description
1 polymer ?
#
loop_
_entity_poly.entity_id
_entity_poly.type
_entity_poly.pdbx_seq_one_letter_code
_entity_poly.pdbx_strand_id
1 'polypeptide(L)'
;TKVQSGSGYHLDDYLAFVLKFHNNLFDKATMDENANYLETSADTIDDNLESVSINSGREAVSFGNMEVKQETKPRITLQEMNNTYTVIRVNTILSTEISDGVIQYYDLSETYKLRYTADRMYLLDYERTMDAYYNESIIDSANNLISLGIQNEKNISYIYSDKGYRVCFAVEGQLWYYDYQSSDMYKIYSLASENISDIRNATGNHGIKLLSMDDKGNIFYLVYGYINRGRHEGMNGIQVMKYDAKTNCNEEISFLSTSLPYDSMKEDLEKFSYLNSKSVFYCILEGDLHEIDLEKKKDKILESGLVNESLTASKDQSIIAIEKEQNLYKNKQIEMIDLESGKKQNFTTGSDKRIRAVGFLSNDFIYGEANAVNVSKSSNGTVSFPITKIH
;
A
#
# COMPACT_ATOMS: atom_id res chain seq x y z
N THR A 1 -18.07 -10.26 3.69
CA THR A 1 -18.05 -11.22 2.57
C THR A 1 -19.43 -11.83 2.41
N LYS A 2 -20.08 -11.62 1.25
CA LYS A 2 -21.39 -12.20 0.96
C LYS A 2 -21.16 -13.53 0.24
N VAL A 3 -21.40 -14.64 0.92
CA VAL A 3 -21.34 -15.98 0.30
C VAL A 3 -22.68 -16.24 -0.36
N GLN A 4 -22.72 -16.36 -1.68
CA GLN A 4 -23.86 -16.88 -2.41
C GLN A 4 -23.54 -18.30 -2.85
N SER A 5 -24.35 -19.26 -2.44
CA SER A 5 -24.33 -20.61 -3.02
C SER A 5 -25.18 -20.62 -4.30
N GLY A 6 -24.60 -20.97 -5.43
CA GLY A 6 -25.32 -21.10 -6.70
C GLY A 6 -24.56 -22.03 -7.63
N SER A 7 -25.29 -22.92 -8.33
CA SER A 7 -24.77 -23.66 -9.48
C SER A 7 -24.56 -22.64 -10.62
N GLY A 8 -23.32 -22.51 -11.13
CA GLY A 8 -23.03 -21.66 -12.30
C GLY A 8 -21.85 -20.72 -12.15
N TYR A 9 -21.16 -20.70 -11.01
CA TYR A 9 -19.99 -19.83 -10.83
C TYR A 9 -18.68 -20.40 -11.38
N HIS A 10 -18.65 -21.69 -11.75
CA HIS A 10 -17.49 -22.36 -12.39
C HIS A 10 -16.15 -22.13 -11.66
N LEU A 11 -16.17 -22.05 -10.30
CA LEU A 11 -14.96 -21.76 -9.52
C LEU A 11 -13.85 -22.78 -9.76
N ASP A 12 -14.20 -24.07 -9.84
CA ASP A 12 -13.23 -25.15 -10.08
C ASP A 12 -12.54 -25.00 -11.44
N ASP A 13 -13.30 -24.58 -12.48
CA ASP A 13 -12.75 -24.32 -13.81
C ASP A 13 -11.79 -23.15 -13.81
N TYR A 14 -12.14 -22.05 -13.09
CA TYR A 14 -11.26 -20.89 -12.92
C TYR A 14 -9.98 -21.26 -12.18
N LEU A 15 -10.08 -22.00 -11.08
CA LEU A 15 -8.92 -22.43 -10.30
C LEU A 15 -8.01 -23.38 -11.09
N ALA A 16 -8.58 -24.31 -11.84
CA ALA A 16 -7.82 -25.21 -12.70
C ALA A 16 -7.05 -24.45 -13.78
N PHE A 17 -7.69 -23.45 -14.40
CA PHE A 17 -7.04 -22.60 -15.41
C PHE A 17 -5.87 -21.82 -14.80
N VAL A 18 -6.10 -21.14 -13.67
CA VAL A 18 -5.08 -20.32 -12.99
C VAL A 18 -3.89 -21.16 -12.58
N LEU A 19 -4.12 -22.32 -11.94
CA LEU A 19 -3.04 -23.23 -11.55
C LEU A 19 -2.25 -23.76 -12.75
N LYS A 20 -2.94 -24.08 -13.84
CA LYS A 20 -2.27 -24.54 -15.06
C LYS A 20 -1.40 -23.41 -15.64
N PHE A 21 -1.97 -22.20 -15.79
CA PHE A 21 -1.24 -21.05 -16.32
C PHE A 21 -0.03 -20.72 -15.46
N HIS A 22 -0.21 -20.64 -14.14
CA HIS A 22 0.87 -20.41 -13.18
C HIS A 22 1.99 -21.46 -13.29
N ASN A 23 1.65 -22.74 -13.30
CA ASN A 23 2.65 -23.82 -13.40
C ASN A 23 3.43 -23.78 -14.71
N ASN A 24 2.78 -23.41 -15.81
CA ASN A 24 3.42 -23.30 -17.12
C ASN A 24 4.47 -22.17 -17.19
N LEU A 25 4.43 -21.18 -16.28
CA LEU A 25 5.45 -20.11 -16.23
C LEU A 25 6.84 -20.66 -15.95
N PHE A 26 6.93 -21.78 -15.22
CA PHE A 26 8.19 -22.39 -14.78
C PHE A 26 8.72 -23.45 -15.78
N ASP A 27 7.98 -23.76 -16.82
CA ASP A 27 8.38 -24.71 -17.84
C ASP A 27 8.26 -24.09 -19.24
N LYS A 28 9.39 -23.75 -19.83
CA LYS A 28 9.46 -23.12 -21.15
C LYS A 28 8.81 -23.93 -22.26
N ALA A 29 8.74 -25.26 -22.11
CA ALA A 29 8.11 -26.13 -23.10
C ALA A 29 6.56 -26.03 -23.07
N THR A 30 5.97 -25.84 -21.89
CA THR A 30 4.52 -25.72 -21.70
C THR A 30 4.02 -24.28 -21.82
N MET A 31 4.94 -23.29 -21.76
CA MET A 31 4.59 -21.87 -21.86
C MET A 31 3.93 -21.50 -23.21
N ASP A 32 4.14 -22.31 -24.26
CA ASP A 32 3.45 -22.13 -25.55
C ASP A 32 1.92 -22.20 -25.42
N GLU A 33 1.40 -22.95 -24.47
CA GLU A 33 -0.03 -23.00 -24.20
C GLU A 33 -0.55 -21.68 -23.62
N ASN A 34 0.24 -21.04 -22.73
CA ASN A 34 -0.11 -19.75 -22.14
C ASN A 34 -0.06 -18.63 -23.18
N ALA A 35 0.88 -18.70 -24.15
CA ALA A 35 1.04 -17.70 -25.19
C ALA A 35 -0.25 -17.47 -26.00
N ASN A 36 -1.10 -18.49 -26.12
CA ASN A 36 -2.39 -18.37 -26.80
C ASN A 36 -3.43 -17.50 -26.08
N TYR A 37 -3.15 -17.11 -24.83
CA TYR A 37 -4.01 -16.24 -24.02
C TYR A 37 -3.45 -14.83 -23.89
N LEU A 38 -2.18 -14.61 -24.30
CA LEU A 38 -1.53 -13.29 -24.25
C LEU A 38 -1.93 -12.48 -25.49
N GLU A 39 -2.07 -11.19 -25.31
CA GLU A 39 -2.39 -10.20 -26.36
C GLU A 39 -1.14 -9.41 -26.77
N THR A 40 -0.03 -10.10 -26.98
CA THR A 40 1.26 -9.49 -27.27
C THR A 40 1.19 -8.60 -28.51
N SER A 41 1.60 -7.33 -28.35
CA SER A 41 1.69 -6.33 -29.42
C SER A 41 3.15 -5.88 -29.59
N ALA A 42 3.56 -5.68 -30.83
CA ALA A 42 4.91 -5.19 -31.14
C ALA A 42 5.21 -3.79 -30.58
N ASP A 43 4.15 -3.01 -30.31
CA ASP A 43 4.26 -1.64 -29.80
C ASP A 43 4.28 -1.56 -28.26
N THR A 44 4.06 -2.70 -27.56
CA THR A 44 3.90 -2.76 -26.09
C THR A 44 4.87 -3.72 -25.43
N ILE A 45 5.97 -4.10 -26.09
CA ILE A 45 7.00 -4.94 -25.48
C ILE A 45 7.74 -4.13 -24.45
N ASP A 46 7.22 -4.17 -23.22
CA ASP A 46 7.97 -3.81 -22.02
C ASP A 46 8.61 -5.11 -21.51
N ASP A 47 9.84 -5.40 -21.92
CA ASP A 47 10.59 -6.63 -21.59
C ASP A 47 11.16 -6.58 -20.16
N ASN A 48 10.44 -5.97 -19.27
CA ASN A 48 10.76 -5.77 -17.89
C ASN A 48 10.29 -6.99 -17.07
N LEU A 49 11.15 -7.53 -16.21
CA LEU A 49 10.81 -8.66 -15.35
C LEU A 49 10.09 -8.26 -14.06
N GLU A 50 10.16 -6.98 -13.67
CA GLU A 50 9.51 -6.47 -12.46
C GLU A 50 7.99 -6.43 -12.60
N SER A 51 7.49 -6.12 -13.81
CA SER A 51 6.06 -6.04 -14.10
C SER A 51 5.79 -6.52 -15.51
N VAL A 52 4.90 -7.47 -15.67
CA VAL A 52 4.40 -7.95 -16.96
C VAL A 52 2.88 -7.94 -16.97
N SER A 53 2.31 -7.77 -18.16
CA SER A 53 0.87 -7.73 -18.38
C SER A 53 0.45 -8.74 -19.44
N ILE A 54 -0.85 -8.81 -19.72
CA ILE A 54 -1.40 -9.62 -20.82
C ILE A 54 -0.78 -9.25 -22.18
N ASN A 55 -0.25 -8.03 -22.34
CA ASN A 55 0.36 -7.54 -23.56
C ASN A 55 1.87 -7.81 -23.67
N SER A 56 2.49 -8.31 -22.59
CA SER A 56 3.92 -8.60 -22.55
C SER A 56 4.31 -9.81 -23.38
N GLY A 57 5.57 -9.81 -23.82
CA GLY A 57 6.14 -10.91 -24.58
C GLY A 57 6.21 -12.21 -23.75
N ARG A 58 6.05 -13.34 -24.42
CA ARG A 58 6.13 -14.69 -23.83
C ARG A 58 7.39 -14.87 -22.96
N GLU A 59 8.54 -14.37 -23.42
CA GLU A 59 9.82 -14.51 -22.70
C GLU A 59 9.79 -13.75 -21.38
N ALA A 60 9.30 -12.50 -21.37
CA ALA A 60 9.18 -11.72 -20.15
C ALA A 60 8.22 -12.39 -19.14
N VAL A 61 7.09 -12.90 -19.62
CA VAL A 61 6.10 -13.60 -18.78
C VAL A 61 6.70 -14.87 -18.16
N SER A 62 7.60 -15.59 -18.86
CA SER A 62 8.30 -16.81 -18.37
C SER A 62 9.69 -16.53 -17.79
N PHE A 63 9.90 -15.35 -17.20
CA PHE A 63 11.14 -14.94 -16.50
C PHE A 63 12.39 -14.79 -17.39
N GLY A 64 12.26 -14.69 -18.72
CA GLY A 64 13.40 -14.49 -19.61
C GLY A 64 14.43 -15.60 -19.50
N ASN A 65 15.67 -15.25 -19.21
CA ASN A 65 16.78 -16.18 -19.01
C ASN A 65 17.01 -16.58 -17.55
N MET A 66 16.16 -16.11 -16.61
CA MET A 66 16.30 -16.49 -15.21
C MET A 66 15.86 -17.96 -15.01
N GLU A 67 16.67 -18.71 -14.29
CA GLU A 67 16.30 -20.01 -13.77
C GLU A 67 15.66 -19.83 -12.41
N VAL A 68 14.34 -19.84 -12.38
CA VAL A 68 13.57 -19.61 -11.15
C VAL A 68 13.09 -20.93 -10.56
N LYS A 69 13.07 -20.97 -9.24
CA LYS A 69 12.54 -22.08 -8.45
C LYS A 69 11.44 -21.56 -7.54
N GLN A 70 10.31 -22.28 -7.52
CA GLN A 70 9.22 -21.97 -6.60
C GLN A 70 9.54 -22.50 -5.20
N GLU A 71 9.58 -21.60 -4.21
CA GLU A 71 9.90 -21.93 -2.82
C GLU A 71 8.67 -22.19 -1.95
N THR A 72 7.56 -21.50 -2.24
CA THR A 72 6.29 -21.72 -1.54
C THR A 72 5.24 -22.31 -2.47
N LYS A 73 4.25 -23.01 -1.92
CA LYS A 73 3.05 -23.35 -2.66
C LYS A 73 2.29 -22.05 -3.01
N PRO A 74 1.68 -21.95 -4.21
CA PRO A 74 0.91 -20.79 -4.59
C PRO A 74 -0.27 -20.60 -3.65
N ARG A 75 -0.37 -19.39 -3.09
CA ARG A 75 -1.52 -18.94 -2.31
C ARG A 75 -2.52 -18.30 -3.25
N ILE A 76 -3.70 -18.88 -3.36
CA ILE A 76 -4.75 -18.41 -4.24
C ILE A 76 -5.77 -17.62 -3.43
N THR A 77 -6.10 -16.41 -3.89
CA THR A 77 -7.10 -15.54 -3.29
C THR A 77 -8.14 -15.15 -4.32
N LEU A 78 -9.40 -15.51 -4.06
CA LEU A 78 -10.52 -15.01 -4.85
C LEU A 78 -10.80 -13.57 -4.44
N GLN A 79 -10.52 -12.61 -5.32
CA GLN A 79 -10.73 -11.17 -5.05
C GLN A 79 -12.15 -10.73 -5.40
N GLU A 80 -12.61 -11.14 -6.58
CA GLU A 80 -13.93 -10.78 -7.06
C GLU A 80 -14.53 -11.94 -7.86
N MET A 81 -15.82 -12.13 -7.74
CA MET A 81 -16.57 -13.08 -8.58
C MET A 81 -17.97 -12.52 -8.84
N ASN A 82 -18.32 -12.43 -10.09
CA ASN A 82 -19.66 -12.04 -10.55
C ASN A 82 -20.07 -12.88 -11.78
N ASN A 83 -21.23 -12.59 -12.35
CA ASN A 83 -21.76 -13.36 -13.46
C ASN A 83 -21.02 -13.14 -14.80
N THR A 84 -20.12 -12.17 -14.87
CA THR A 84 -19.45 -11.76 -16.10
C THR A 84 -17.97 -12.12 -16.10
N TYR A 85 -17.31 -12.01 -14.95
CA TYR A 85 -15.89 -12.30 -14.77
C TYR A 85 -15.54 -12.68 -13.33
N THR A 86 -14.37 -13.21 -13.17
CA THR A 86 -13.76 -13.55 -11.87
C THR A 86 -12.35 -12.97 -11.82
N VAL A 87 -11.95 -12.41 -10.67
CA VAL A 87 -10.58 -11.95 -10.40
C VAL A 87 -9.96 -12.82 -9.33
N ILE A 88 -8.83 -13.44 -9.68
CA ILE A 88 -8.06 -14.31 -8.78
C ILE A 88 -6.65 -13.76 -8.68
N ARG A 89 -6.12 -13.71 -7.46
CA ARG A 89 -4.71 -13.41 -7.20
C ARG A 89 -3.98 -14.66 -6.73
N VAL A 90 -2.76 -14.82 -7.23
CA VAL A 90 -1.82 -15.87 -6.81
C VAL A 90 -0.57 -15.21 -6.27
N ASN A 91 -0.15 -15.60 -5.06
CA ASN A 91 1.11 -15.15 -4.48
C ASN A 91 2.00 -16.36 -4.19
N THR A 92 3.28 -16.23 -4.50
CA THR A 92 4.30 -17.25 -4.22
C THR A 92 5.67 -16.62 -4.06
N ILE A 93 6.58 -17.30 -3.40
CA ILE A 93 7.97 -16.88 -3.30
C ILE A 93 8.80 -17.72 -4.26
N LEU A 94 9.64 -17.03 -5.04
CA LEU A 94 10.60 -17.62 -5.95
C LEU A 94 12.02 -17.41 -5.44
N SER A 95 12.94 -18.23 -5.95
CA SER A 95 14.37 -18.02 -5.81
C SER A 95 15.10 -18.22 -7.14
N THR A 96 16.24 -17.58 -7.29
CA THR A 96 17.22 -17.85 -8.34
C THR A 96 18.62 -17.72 -7.77
N GLU A 97 19.55 -18.50 -8.30
CA GLU A 97 20.99 -18.33 -8.01
C GLU A 97 21.55 -17.25 -8.94
N ILE A 98 22.01 -16.13 -8.36
CA ILE A 98 22.52 -14.97 -9.12
C ILE A 98 24.04 -15.00 -9.29
N SER A 99 24.74 -15.69 -8.41
CA SER A 99 26.17 -16.01 -8.48
C SER A 99 26.45 -17.23 -7.62
N ASP A 100 27.63 -17.80 -7.70
CA ASP A 100 28.03 -19.05 -7.05
C ASP A 100 27.65 -19.05 -5.56
N GLY A 101 26.62 -19.82 -5.22
CA GLY A 101 26.08 -19.96 -3.86
C GLY A 101 25.26 -18.79 -3.33
N VAL A 102 25.02 -17.73 -4.10
CA VAL A 102 24.20 -16.57 -3.68
C VAL A 102 22.77 -16.69 -4.22
N ILE A 103 21.84 -16.94 -3.32
CA ILE A 103 20.42 -17.10 -3.66
C ILE A 103 19.70 -15.76 -3.46
N GLN A 104 19.00 -15.31 -4.51
CA GLN A 104 18.07 -14.19 -4.46
C GLN A 104 16.64 -14.70 -4.36
N TYR A 105 15.87 -14.16 -3.43
CA TYR A 105 14.45 -14.44 -3.26
C TYR A 105 13.59 -13.31 -3.81
N TYR A 106 12.40 -13.66 -4.30
CA TYR A 106 11.42 -12.70 -4.87
C TYR A 106 10.02 -13.02 -4.37
N ASP A 107 9.25 -12.00 -4.04
CA ASP A 107 7.79 -12.11 -3.94
C ASP A 107 7.19 -11.98 -5.34
N LEU A 108 6.37 -12.95 -5.71
CA LEU A 108 5.64 -12.98 -6.97
C LEU A 108 4.15 -12.82 -6.70
N SER A 109 3.54 -11.82 -7.33
CA SER A 109 2.10 -11.60 -7.32
C SER A 109 1.56 -11.63 -8.74
N GLU A 110 0.55 -12.49 -8.97
CA GLU A 110 -0.13 -12.61 -10.26
C GLU A 110 -1.60 -12.29 -10.06
N THR A 111 -2.19 -11.50 -10.94
CA THR A 111 -3.62 -11.19 -10.95
C THR A 111 -4.22 -11.64 -12.28
N TYR A 112 -5.25 -12.44 -12.21
CA TYR A 112 -5.97 -13.01 -13.34
C TYR A 112 -7.40 -12.50 -13.36
N LYS A 113 -7.82 -11.83 -14.43
CA LYS A 113 -9.22 -11.52 -14.71
C LYS A 113 -9.73 -12.45 -15.79
N LEU A 114 -10.70 -13.27 -15.45
CA LEU A 114 -11.13 -14.42 -16.24
C LEU A 114 -12.63 -14.36 -16.54
N ARG A 115 -13.01 -14.89 -17.68
CA ARG A 115 -14.40 -15.16 -18.06
C ARG A 115 -14.57 -16.57 -18.57
N TYR A 116 -15.49 -17.30 -17.94
CA TYR A 116 -15.90 -18.64 -18.39
C TYR A 116 -16.99 -18.55 -19.46
N THR A 117 -16.89 -19.41 -20.48
CA THR A 117 -17.97 -19.71 -21.40
C THR A 117 -18.04 -21.22 -21.60
N ALA A 118 -19.13 -21.73 -22.14
CA ALA A 118 -19.26 -23.17 -22.44
C ALA A 118 -18.20 -23.66 -23.42
N ASP A 119 -17.66 -22.79 -24.28
CA ASP A 119 -16.69 -23.16 -25.30
C ASP A 119 -15.24 -23.09 -24.79
N ARG A 120 -14.91 -22.09 -23.96
CA ARG A 120 -13.55 -21.88 -23.45
C ARG A 120 -13.47 -20.90 -22.29
N MET A 121 -12.33 -20.96 -21.60
CA MET A 121 -11.89 -19.90 -20.67
C MET A 121 -11.27 -18.73 -21.46
N TYR A 122 -11.60 -17.50 -21.08
CA TYR A 122 -10.98 -16.28 -21.59
C TYR A 122 -10.16 -15.62 -20.48
N LEU A 123 -8.90 -15.32 -20.77
CA LEU A 123 -8.07 -14.42 -19.98
C LEU A 123 -8.38 -13.01 -20.48
N LEU A 124 -9.05 -12.20 -19.65
CA LEU A 124 -9.44 -10.83 -20.00
C LEU A 124 -8.35 -9.83 -19.62
N ASP A 125 -7.57 -10.18 -18.59
CA ASP A 125 -6.45 -9.38 -18.12
C ASP A 125 -5.51 -10.27 -17.31
N TYR A 126 -4.23 -9.96 -17.35
CA TYR A 126 -3.17 -10.62 -16.59
C TYR A 126 -2.12 -9.60 -16.21
N GLU A 127 -1.78 -9.59 -14.95
CA GLU A 127 -0.67 -8.81 -14.42
C GLU A 127 0.18 -9.71 -13.51
N ARG A 128 1.49 -9.56 -13.59
CA ARG A 128 2.45 -10.19 -12.68
C ARG A 128 3.47 -9.16 -12.24
N THR A 129 3.68 -9.04 -10.93
CA THR A 129 4.77 -8.28 -10.34
C THR A 129 5.77 -9.23 -9.68
N MET A 130 7.04 -8.84 -9.67
CA MET A 130 8.11 -9.60 -9.06
C MET A 130 9.05 -8.63 -8.34
N ASP A 131 9.09 -8.75 -7.01
CA ASP A 131 9.81 -7.86 -6.12
C ASP A 131 10.90 -8.62 -5.34
N ALA A 132 12.14 -8.15 -5.39
CA ALA A 132 13.26 -8.81 -4.72
C ALA A 132 13.25 -8.52 -3.22
N TYR A 133 13.39 -9.55 -2.39
CA TYR A 133 13.81 -9.35 -1.01
C TYR A 133 15.22 -8.78 -0.99
N TYR A 134 15.46 -7.81 -0.11
CA TYR A 134 16.80 -7.25 0.01
C TYR A 134 17.81 -8.35 0.41
N ASN A 135 18.93 -8.39 -0.30
CA ASN A 135 20.00 -9.36 -0.08
C ASN A 135 21.29 -8.61 0.25
N GLU A 136 21.69 -8.67 1.51
CA GLU A 136 22.92 -8.02 2.02
C GLU A 136 24.21 -8.55 1.38
N SER A 137 24.15 -9.73 0.74
CA SER A 137 25.31 -10.28 0.00
C SER A 137 25.60 -9.54 -1.30
N ILE A 138 24.68 -8.67 -1.76
CA ILE A 138 24.79 -7.89 -3.00
C ILE A 138 25.12 -6.42 -2.66
N ILE A 139 26.27 -6.20 -2.03
CA ILE A 139 26.75 -4.85 -1.72
C ILE A 139 27.89 -4.52 -2.68
N ASP A 140 27.75 -3.45 -3.45
CA ASP A 140 28.83 -2.86 -4.23
C ASP A 140 29.60 -1.84 -3.38
N SER A 141 30.47 -2.34 -2.53
CA SER A 141 31.30 -1.51 -1.67
C SER A 141 32.31 -0.64 -2.43
N ALA A 142 32.66 -1.01 -3.67
CA ALA A 142 33.59 -0.24 -4.49
C ALA A 142 32.97 1.09 -4.96
N ASN A 143 31.66 1.12 -5.20
CA ASN A 143 30.93 2.29 -5.65
C ASN A 143 30.08 2.93 -4.54
N ASN A 144 30.12 2.43 -3.30
CA ASN A 144 29.25 2.84 -2.19
C ASN A 144 27.75 2.75 -2.54
N LEU A 145 27.37 1.68 -3.24
CA LEU A 145 26.00 1.46 -3.68
C LEU A 145 25.38 0.28 -2.91
N ILE A 146 24.14 0.45 -2.53
CA ILE A 146 23.27 -0.61 -2.01
C ILE A 146 22.28 -0.95 -3.12
N SER A 147 22.38 -2.15 -3.69
CA SER A 147 21.42 -2.63 -4.68
C SER A 147 20.21 -3.20 -3.96
N LEU A 148 19.01 -2.72 -4.33
CA LEU A 148 17.75 -3.23 -3.80
C LEU A 148 17.18 -4.38 -4.65
N GLY A 149 17.85 -4.72 -5.76
CA GLY A 149 17.38 -5.73 -6.70
C GLY A 149 16.24 -5.25 -7.60
N ILE A 150 15.51 -6.20 -8.16
CA ILE A 150 14.31 -5.92 -8.98
C ILE A 150 13.19 -5.47 -8.04
N GLN A 151 12.55 -4.34 -8.34
CA GLN A 151 11.46 -3.78 -7.55
C GLN A 151 10.37 -3.21 -8.48
N ASN A 152 9.13 -3.62 -8.30
CA ASN A 152 7.99 -3.06 -9.02
C ASN A 152 7.65 -1.63 -8.53
N GLU A 153 7.85 -1.33 -7.25
CA GLU A 153 7.66 0.02 -6.72
C GLU A 153 8.81 0.93 -7.14
N LYS A 154 8.49 1.99 -7.92
CA LYS A 154 9.47 2.98 -8.39
C LYS A 154 10.04 3.85 -7.27
N ASN A 155 9.33 3.97 -6.15
CA ASN A 155 9.68 4.83 -5.02
C ASN A 155 9.79 4.00 -3.75
N ILE A 156 11.00 3.57 -3.42
CA ILE A 156 11.27 2.92 -2.14
C ILE A 156 11.12 3.95 -1.01
N SER A 157 10.35 3.60 0.02
CA SER A 157 10.20 4.44 1.21
C SER A 157 11.49 4.42 2.04
N TYR A 158 12.05 5.58 2.28
CA TYR A 158 13.23 5.74 3.14
C TYR A 158 13.21 7.03 3.95
N ILE A 159 13.91 7.03 5.08
CA ILE A 159 14.14 8.21 5.92
C ILE A 159 15.58 8.21 6.41
N TYR A 160 16.09 9.39 6.74
CA TYR A 160 17.40 9.53 7.41
C TYR A 160 17.26 10.24 8.74
N SER A 161 18.27 10.04 9.61
CA SER A 161 18.46 10.89 10.78
C SER A 161 18.79 12.33 10.36
N ASP A 162 18.51 13.31 11.21
CA ASP A 162 18.74 14.74 10.92
C ASP A 162 20.17 15.03 10.48
N LYS A 163 21.16 14.32 11.04
CA LYS A 163 22.57 14.45 10.68
C LYS A 163 22.99 13.64 9.44
N GLY A 164 22.09 12.85 8.87
CA GLY A 164 22.35 12.05 7.67
C GLY A 164 23.29 10.85 7.87
N TYR A 165 23.62 10.48 9.11
CA TYR A 165 24.52 9.35 9.36
C TYR A 165 23.81 7.99 9.34
N ARG A 166 22.49 8.00 9.38
CA ARG A 166 21.67 6.80 9.42
C ARG A 166 20.57 6.87 8.41
N VAL A 167 20.32 5.77 7.75
CA VAL A 167 19.19 5.61 6.82
C VAL A 167 18.39 4.38 7.21
N CYS A 168 17.09 4.50 7.11
CA CYS A 168 16.18 3.38 7.20
C CYS A 168 15.35 3.32 5.92
N PHE A 169 15.16 2.14 5.38
CA PHE A 169 14.36 1.92 4.18
C PHE A 169 13.50 0.67 4.31
N ALA A 170 12.34 0.72 3.66
CA ALA A 170 11.40 -0.40 3.62
C ALA A 170 11.36 -0.99 2.21
N VAL A 171 11.57 -2.31 2.10
CA VAL A 171 11.51 -3.07 0.86
C VAL A 171 10.93 -4.45 1.14
N GLU A 172 9.96 -4.88 0.34
CA GLU A 172 9.28 -6.18 0.41
C GLU A 172 8.93 -6.65 1.84
N GLY A 173 8.16 -5.83 2.56
CA GLY A 173 7.75 -6.16 3.92
C GLY A 173 8.92 -6.30 4.91
N GLN A 174 10.09 -5.82 4.55
CA GLN A 174 11.29 -5.77 5.38
C GLN A 174 11.68 -4.33 5.67
N LEU A 175 12.11 -4.08 6.88
CA LEU A 175 12.63 -2.78 7.31
C LEU A 175 14.11 -2.93 7.65
N TRP A 176 14.92 -2.19 6.91
CA TRP A 176 16.37 -2.21 7.02
C TRP A 176 16.90 -0.88 7.54
N TYR A 177 17.95 -0.95 8.34
CA TYR A 177 18.63 0.19 8.95
C TYR A 177 20.12 0.10 8.66
N TYR A 178 20.69 1.19 8.19
CA TYR A 178 22.12 1.32 7.93
C TYR A 178 22.70 2.50 8.71
N ASP A 179 23.78 2.23 9.47
CA ASP A 179 24.58 3.24 10.15
C ASP A 179 25.88 3.45 9.37
N TYR A 180 25.99 4.62 8.74
CA TYR A 180 27.16 4.97 7.93
C TYR A 180 28.46 5.09 8.77
N GLN A 181 28.36 5.47 10.05
CA GLN A 181 29.52 5.66 10.91
C GLN A 181 30.18 4.33 11.31
N SER A 182 29.40 3.32 11.59
CA SER A 182 29.89 1.98 11.92
C SER A 182 29.97 1.04 10.72
N SER A 183 29.36 1.43 9.59
CA SER A 183 29.15 0.58 8.40
C SER A 183 28.35 -0.68 8.71
N ASP A 184 27.47 -0.61 9.72
CA ASP A 184 26.62 -1.73 10.12
C ASP A 184 25.25 -1.64 9.43
N MET A 185 24.73 -2.80 9.01
CA MET A 185 23.38 -2.96 8.47
C MET A 185 22.58 -3.96 9.28
N TYR A 186 21.33 -3.60 9.60
CA TYR A 186 20.45 -4.44 10.40
C TYR A 186 19.08 -4.55 9.75
N LYS A 187 18.57 -5.78 9.67
CA LYS A 187 17.15 -6.00 9.40
C LYS A 187 16.38 -5.86 10.71
N ILE A 188 15.69 -4.74 10.88
CA ILE A 188 14.99 -4.41 12.14
C ILE A 188 13.56 -4.96 12.18
N TYR A 189 12.95 -5.23 11.03
CA TYR A 189 11.62 -5.86 10.96
C TYR A 189 11.46 -6.68 9.69
N SER A 190 10.68 -7.75 9.76
CA SER A 190 10.31 -8.55 8.60
C SER A 190 8.95 -9.20 8.81
N LEU A 191 8.10 -9.15 7.79
CA LEU A 191 6.88 -9.95 7.70
C LEU A 191 7.14 -11.36 7.22
N ALA A 192 8.30 -11.62 6.58
CA ALA A 192 8.76 -12.94 6.25
C ALA A 192 9.51 -13.57 7.42
N SER A 193 9.34 -14.88 7.64
CA SER A 193 10.15 -15.65 8.59
C SER A 193 11.47 -16.12 7.94
N GLU A 194 12.40 -16.57 8.76
CA GLU A 194 13.64 -17.20 8.29
C GLU A 194 13.37 -18.49 7.47
N ASN A 195 12.26 -19.18 7.76
CA ASN A 195 11.82 -20.29 6.91
C ASN A 195 11.09 -19.72 5.68
N ILE A 196 11.82 -19.53 4.59
CA ILE A 196 11.30 -18.94 3.36
C ILE A 196 10.14 -19.74 2.76
N SER A 197 10.10 -21.06 2.96
CA SER A 197 9.02 -21.93 2.44
C SER A 197 7.74 -21.88 3.27
N ASP A 198 7.67 -21.05 4.33
CA ASP A 198 6.43 -20.84 5.06
C ASP A 198 5.43 -20.09 4.18
N ILE A 199 4.27 -20.72 3.90
CA ILE A 199 3.23 -20.14 3.03
C ILE A 199 2.71 -18.78 3.51
N ARG A 200 2.85 -18.46 4.80
CA ARG A 200 2.50 -17.16 5.37
C ARG A 200 3.36 -16.02 4.83
N ASN A 201 4.55 -16.33 4.31
CA ASN A 201 5.41 -15.32 3.68
C ASN A 201 4.80 -14.78 2.39
N ALA A 202 4.09 -15.62 1.62
CA ALA A 202 3.44 -15.25 0.37
C ALA A 202 2.06 -14.59 0.61
N THR A 203 1.96 -13.60 1.49
CA THR A 203 0.67 -12.95 1.78
C THR A 203 0.38 -11.72 0.92
N GLY A 204 1.38 -10.95 0.53
CA GLY A 204 1.28 -9.81 -0.40
C GLY A 204 0.33 -8.65 -0.02
N ASN A 205 -0.40 -8.76 1.09
CA ASN A 205 -1.44 -7.80 1.49
C ASN A 205 -1.04 -7.02 2.74
N HIS A 206 0.18 -6.51 2.75
CA HIS A 206 0.72 -5.73 3.87
C HIS A 206 1.79 -4.75 3.38
N GLY A 207 2.03 -3.71 4.17
CA GLY A 207 3.05 -2.72 3.88
C GLY A 207 3.69 -2.16 5.14
N ILE A 208 4.81 -1.48 4.95
CA ILE A 208 5.50 -0.73 5.99
C ILE A 208 5.52 0.74 5.58
N LYS A 209 5.18 1.63 6.50
CA LYS A 209 5.29 3.08 6.32
C LYS A 209 6.20 3.65 7.38
N LEU A 210 7.27 4.32 6.95
CA LEU A 210 8.19 5.03 7.83
C LEU A 210 7.58 6.36 8.25
N LEU A 211 7.69 6.69 9.54
CA LEU A 211 7.16 7.94 10.09
C LEU A 211 8.28 8.92 10.45
N SER A 212 9.23 8.50 11.28
CA SER A 212 10.35 9.34 11.67
C SER A 212 11.56 8.53 12.16
N MET A 213 12.74 9.15 12.12
CA MET A 213 13.96 8.63 12.73
C MET A 213 14.69 9.77 13.44
N ASP A 214 15.11 9.55 14.68
CA ASP A 214 15.94 10.49 15.42
C ASP A 214 17.45 10.29 15.17
N ASP A 215 18.28 11.20 15.65
CA ASP A 215 19.74 11.12 15.53
C ASP A 215 20.38 9.96 16.32
N LYS A 216 19.63 9.29 17.18
CA LYS A 216 20.09 8.09 17.90
C LYS A 216 19.75 6.80 17.12
N GLY A 217 18.98 6.92 16.05
CA GLY A 217 18.52 5.80 15.22
C GLY A 217 17.23 5.14 15.73
N ASN A 218 16.52 5.76 16.68
CA ASN A 218 15.19 5.29 17.04
C ASN A 218 14.21 5.63 15.92
N ILE A 219 13.32 4.69 15.58
CA ILE A 219 12.44 4.81 14.43
C ILE A 219 11.01 4.56 14.86
N PHE A 220 10.08 5.44 14.42
CA PHE A 220 8.65 5.14 14.42
C PHE A 220 8.22 4.73 13.01
N TYR A 221 7.46 3.64 12.92
CA TYR A 221 6.96 3.11 11.68
C TYR A 221 5.63 2.39 11.86
N LEU A 222 4.92 2.19 10.77
CA LEU A 222 3.67 1.42 10.71
C LEU A 222 3.92 0.11 9.98
N VAL A 223 3.26 -0.94 10.46
CA VAL A 223 2.99 -2.17 9.69
C VAL A 223 1.50 -2.25 9.51
N TYR A 224 1.01 -2.31 8.28
CA TYR A 224 -0.42 -2.26 8.01
C TYR A 224 -0.83 -3.30 6.96
N GLY A 225 -2.08 -3.71 7.05
CA GLY A 225 -2.65 -4.74 6.20
C GLY A 225 -3.00 -6.02 6.98
N TYR A 226 -2.90 -7.16 6.32
CA TYR A 226 -3.10 -8.45 6.96
C TYR A 226 -1.86 -8.84 7.77
N ILE A 227 -2.04 -8.99 9.07
CA ILE A 227 -0.94 -9.40 9.97
C ILE A 227 -0.80 -10.91 9.90
N ASN A 228 0.29 -11.36 9.26
CA ASN A 228 0.53 -12.77 8.98
C ASN A 228 1.22 -13.53 10.13
N ARG A 229 1.64 -12.82 11.19
CA ARG A 229 2.39 -13.39 12.33
C ARG A 229 2.20 -12.59 13.61
N GLY A 230 2.55 -13.24 14.73
CA GLY A 230 2.64 -12.60 16.03
C GLY A 230 1.30 -12.44 16.72
N ARG A 231 1.20 -11.44 17.62
CA ARG A 231 0.06 -11.26 18.50
C ARG A 231 -1.27 -11.04 17.77
N HIS A 232 -1.22 -10.42 16.60
CA HIS A 232 -2.40 -10.07 15.81
C HIS A 232 -2.54 -10.93 14.54
N GLU A 233 -1.90 -12.12 14.54
CA GLU A 233 -1.98 -13.03 13.39
C GLU A 233 -3.45 -13.31 13.00
N GLY A 234 -3.75 -13.15 11.70
CA GLY A 234 -5.10 -13.35 11.16
C GLY A 234 -5.98 -12.10 11.17
N MET A 235 -5.50 -10.97 11.69
CA MET A 235 -6.24 -9.71 11.74
C MET A 235 -5.77 -8.75 10.65
N ASN A 236 -6.67 -7.90 10.18
CA ASN A 236 -6.32 -6.70 9.43
C ASN A 236 -6.20 -5.52 10.39
N GLY A 237 -5.21 -4.65 10.15
CA GLY A 237 -5.04 -3.48 11.00
C GLY A 237 -3.76 -2.70 10.74
N ILE A 238 -3.52 -1.71 11.58
CA ILE A 238 -2.33 -0.88 11.58
C ILE A 238 -1.64 -1.05 12.93
N GLN A 239 -0.43 -1.62 12.92
CA GLN A 239 0.47 -1.66 14.06
C GLN A 239 1.33 -0.39 14.04
N VAL A 240 1.28 0.39 15.10
CA VAL A 240 2.19 1.51 15.31
C VAL A 240 3.38 1.01 16.11
N MET A 241 4.56 1.03 15.50
CA MET A 241 5.77 0.40 15.99
C MET A 241 6.85 1.43 16.34
N LYS A 242 7.65 1.11 17.34
CA LYS A 242 8.88 1.82 17.67
C LYS A 242 10.05 0.86 17.68
N TYR A 243 11.11 1.21 16.97
CA TYR A 243 12.41 0.58 17.10
C TYR A 243 13.32 1.42 17.99
N ASP A 244 13.93 0.80 18.98
CA ASP A 244 14.95 1.40 19.86
C ASP A 244 16.33 0.89 19.44
N ALA A 245 17.14 1.79 18.87
CA ALA A 245 18.46 1.44 18.35
C ALA A 245 19.45 1.02 19.43
N LYS A 246 19.29 1.53 20.66
CA LYS A 246 20.21 1.20 21.76
C LYS A 246 20.03 -0.24 22.25
N THR A 247 18.80 -0.71 22.31
CA THR A 247 18.45 -2.06 22.78
C THR A 247 18.28 -3.06 21.65
N ASN A 248 18.26 -2.59 20.39
CA ASN A 248 17.95 -3.37 19.19
C ASN A 248 16.61 -4.12 19.34
N CYS A 249 15.59 -3.41 19.79
CA CYS A 249 14.29 -4.02 20.07
C CYS A 249 13.15 -3.23 19.39
N ASN A 250 12.15 -3.97 18.94
CA ASN A 250 10.89 -3.42 18.48
C ASN A 250 9.85 -3.48 19.59
N GLU A 251 9.07 -2.40 19.72
CA GLU A 251 7.93 -2.30 20.62
C GLU A 251 6.69 -1.90 19.82
N GLU A 252 5.59 -2.64 20.00
CA GLU A 252 4.28 -2.23 19.52
C GLU A 252 3.69 -1.19 20.49
N ILE A 253 3.41 -0.01 19.97
CA ILE A 253 2.83 1.10 20.73
C ILE A 253 1.31 1.00 20.76
N SER A 254 0.70 0.73 19.59
CA SER A 254 -0.76 0.63 19.43
C SER A 254 -1.10 -0.29 18.27
N PHE A 255 -2.30 -0.87 18.30
CA PHE A 255 -2.88 -1.62 17.20
C PHE A 255 -4.29 -1.15 16.91
N LEU A 256 -4.53 -0.64 15.72
CA LEU A 256 -5.84 -0.25 15.20
C LEU A 256 -6.37 -1.39 14.34
N SER A 257 -7.36 -2.13 14.87
CA SER A 257 -8.02 -3.21 14.12
C SER A 257 -9.05 -2.63 13.16
N THR A 258 -9.11 -3.17 11.94
CA THR A 258 -10.09 -2.77 10.93
C THR A 258 -10.56 -3.96 10.10
N SER A 259 -11.71 -3.80 9.44
CA SER A 259 -12.21 -4.74 8.43
C SER A 259 -11.81 -4.34 6.99
N LEU A 260 -11.16 -3.20 6.81
CA LEU A 260 -10.73 -2.73 5.50
C LEU A 260 -9.73 -3.69 4.84
N PRO A 261 -9.80 -3.88 3.52
CA PRO A 261 -8.74 -4.53 2.77
C PRO A 261 -7.48 -3.66 2.73
N TYR A 262 -6.35 -4.29 2.43
CA TYR A 262 -5.04 -3.65 2.37
C TYR A 262 -5.02 -2.36 1.52
N ASP A 263 -5.56 -2.44 0.29
CA ASP A 263 -5.54 -1.30 -0.64
C ASP A 263 -6.28 -0.07 -0.08
N SER A 264 -7.40 -0.28 0.63
CA SER A 264 -8.14 0.82 1.27
C SER A 264 -7.39 1.40 2.47
N MET A 265 -6.72 0.56 3.27
CA MET A 265 -5.86 1.05 4.36
C MET A 265 -4.67 1.85 3.82
N LYS A 266 -4.05 1.37 2.72
CA LYS A 266 -2.97 2.08 2.04
C LYS A 266 -3.43 3.44 1.56
N GLU A 267 -4.58 3.51 0.88
CA GLU A 267 -5.19 4.75 0.42
C GLU A 267 -5.48 5.73 1.58
N ASP A 268 -6.08 5.27 2.66
CA ASP A 268 -6.36 6.10 3.85
C ASP A 268 -5.07 6.67 4.46
N LEU A 269 -4.03 5.83 4.62
CA LEU A 269 -2.73 6.26 5.17
C LEU A 269 -1.95 7.19 4.22
N GLU A 270 -2.07 7.01 2.91
CA GLU A 270 -1.47 7.90 1.91
C GLU A 270 -2.18 9.24 1.88
N LYS A 271 -3.52 9.24 2.00
CA LYS A 271 -4.34 10.43 2.04
C LYS A 271 -3.99 11.32 3.23
N PHE A 272 -3.87 10.73 4.41
CA PHE A 272 -3.47 11.47 5.59
C PHE A 272 -2.85 10.58 6.66
N SER A 273 -1.58 10.87 6.99
CA SER A 273 -0.90 10.30 8.16
C SER A 273 0.26 11.20 8.58
N TYR A 274 0.23 11.71 9.80
CA TYR A 274 1.17 12.70 10.29
C TYR A 274 1.66 12.36 11.70
N LEU A 275 2.95 12.47 11.94
CA LEU A 275 3.55 12.38 13.28
C LEU A 275 4.11 13.76 13.67
N ASN A 276 3.59 14.32 14.75
CA ASN A 276 4.06 15.62 15.23
C ASN A 276 5.33 15.51 16.09
N SER A 277 5.94 16.69 16.39
CA SER A 277 7.16 16.79 17.19
C SER A 277 7.01 16.31 18.64
N LYS A 278 5.77 16.12 19.12
CA LYS A 278 5.44 15.64 20.47
C LYS A 278 5.13 14.14 20.52
N SER A 279 5.51 13.39 19.49
CA SER A 279 5.22 11.96 19.34
C SER A 279 3.72 11.62 19.38
N VAL A 280 2.88 12.49 18.80
CA VAL A 280 1.47 12.21 18.56
C VAL A 280 1.27 11.90 17.09
N PHE A 281 0.77 10.71 16.82
CA PHE A 281 0.48 10.24 15.46
C PHE A 281 -0.99 10.45 15.12
N TYR A 282 -1.24 10.95 13.93
CA TYR A 282 -2.57 11.20 13.38
C TYR A 282 -2.73 10.41 12.09
N CYS A 283 -3.87 9.74 11.92
CA CYS A 283 -4.23 9.08 10.66
C CYS A 283 -5.73 8.99 10.48
N ILE A 284 -6.15 8.80 9.22
CA ILE A 284 -7.53 8.44 8.90
C ILE A 284 -7.60 6.91 8.76
N LEU A 285 -8.65 6.31 9.34
CA LEU A 285 -9.01 4.91 9.15
C LEU A 285 -10.53 4.76 9.22
N GLU A 286 -11.12 4.15 8.20
CA GLU A 286 -12.60 3.97 8.08
C GLU A 286 -13.41 5.28 8.19
N GLY A 287 -12.82 6.40 7.80
CA GLY A 287 -13.43 7.73 7.92
C GLY A 287 -13.32 8.35 9.31
N ASP A 288 -12.63 7.73 10.25
CA ASP A 288 -12.34 8.29 11.56
C ASP A 288 -10.92 8.87 11.59
N LEU A 289 -10.77 10.09 12.12
CA LEU A 289 -9.49 10.73 12.37
C LEU A 289 -9.01 10.34 13.76
N HIS A 290 -7.98 9.50 13.81
CA HIS A 290 -7.33 9.06 15.03
C HIS A 290 -6.24 10.01 15.47
N GLU A 291 -6.12 10.20 16.80
CA GLU A 291 -4.99 10.84 17.47
C GLU A 291 -4.39 9.83 18.46
N ILE A 292 -3.16 9.41 18.22
CA ILE A 292 -2.48 8.38 19.01
C ILE A 292 -1.26 8.99 19.69
N ASP A 293 -1.33 9.14 21.01
CA ASP A 293 -0.18 9.56 21.83
C ASP A 293 0.76 8.37 21.99
N LEU A 294 1.88 8.38 21.30
CA LEU A 294 2.82 7.25 21.25
C LEU A 294 3.59 7.07 22.57
N GLU A 295 3.73 8.10 23.37
CA GLU A 295 4.38 7.99 24.69
C GLU A 295 3.43 7.40 25.73
N LYS A 296 2.17 7.86 25.73
CA LYS A 296 1.15 7.38 26.68
C LYS A 296 0.43 6.14 26.20
N LYS A 297 0.65 5.70 24.95
CA LYS A 297 -0.03 4.56 24.31
C LYS A 297 -1.55 4.69 24.36
N LYS A 298 -2.05 5.87 23.99
CA LYS A 298 -3.48 6.17 24.00
C LYS A 298 -3.94 6.59 22.64
N ASP A 299 -5.00 5.92 22.17
CA ASP A 299 -5.75 6.27 20.98
C ASP A 299 -7.03 7.03 21.37
N LYS A 300 -7.37 8.02 20.55
CA LYS A 300 -8.59 8.81 20.66
C LYS A 300 -9.04 9.22 19.26
N ILE A 301 -10.33 9.11 19.00
CA ILE A 301 -10.94 9.62 17.77
C ILE A 301 -11.18 11.14 17.94
N LEU A 302 -10.58 11.94 17.06
CA LEU A 302 -10.77 13.39 17.02
C LEU A 302 -12.03 13.80 16.27
N GLU A 303 -12.31 13.11 15.17
CA GLU A 303 -13.46 13.33 14.31
C GLU A 303 -13.90 11.99 13.70
N SER A 304 -15.22 11.75 13.63
CA SER A 304 -15.78 10.52 13.08
C SER A 304 -16.61 10.78 11.84
N GLY A 305 -16.68 9.79 10.97
CA GLY A 305 -17.56 9.81 9.79
C GLY A 305 -17.13 10.82 8.73
N LEU A 306 -15.83 11.06 8.60
CA LEU A 306 -15.26 11.87 7.52
C LEU A 306 -15.62 11.24 6.17
N VAL A 307 -16.23 12.02 5.30
CA VAL A 307 -16.48 11.62 3.91
C VAL A 307 -15.30 12.01 3.03
N ASN A 308 -15.20 11.40 1.85
CA ASN A 308 -14.17 11.78 0.88
C ASN A 308 -14.22 13.29 0.62
N GLU A 309 -13.03 13.90 0.52
CA GLU A 309 -12.83 15.35 0.33
C GLU A 309 -13.24 16.25 1.51
N SER A 310 -13.67 15.70 2.66
CA SER A 310 -14.01 16.52 3.83
C SER A 310 -12.80 16.99 4.64
N LEU A 311 -11.65 16.35 4.44
CA LEU A 311 -10.37 16.73 5.05
C LEU A 311 -9.40 17.20 3.97
N THR A 312 -8.80 18.36 4.21
CA THR A 312 -7.72 18.92 3.39
C THR A 312 -6.54 19.20 4.30
N ALA A 313 -5.32 18.82 3.89
CA ALA A 313 -4.10 19.02 4.67
C ALA A 313 -3.13 19.98 3.97
N SER A 314 -2.29 20.66 4.75
CA SER A 314 -1.12 21.38 4.24
C SER A 314 -0.12 20.40 3.60
N LYS A 315 0.84 20.92 2.81
CA LYS A 315 1.80 20.09 2.10
C LYS A 315 2.62 19.19 3.02
N ASP A 316 2.96 19.68 4.20
CA ASP A 316 3.70 18.97 5.26
C ASP A 316 2.78 18.19 6.22
N GLN A 317 1.47 18.24 5.99
CA GLN A 317 0.42 17.63 6.79
C GLN A 317 0.31 18.10 8.24
N SER A 318 1.05 19.17 8.62
CA SER A 318 1.03 19.73 9.98
C SER A 318 -0.25 20.50 10.31
N ILE A 319 -0.98 20.96 9.29
CA ILE A 319 -2.25 21.69 9.45
C ILE A 319 -3.32 20.97 8.63
N ILE A 320 -4.47 20.77 9.25
CA ILE A 320 -5.64 20.18 8.58
C ILE A 320 -6.84 21.09 8.64
N ALA A 321 -7.69 21.04 7.65
CA ALA A 321 -8.99 21.70 7.60
C ALA A 321 -10.09 20.65 7.36
N ILE A 322 -11.09 20.62 8.25
CA ILE A 322 -12.16 19.63 8.24
C ILE A 322 -13.50 20.34 7.97
N GLU A 323 -14.14 19.96 6.89
CA GLU A 323 -15.53 20.35 6.60
C GLU A 323 -16.48 19.57 7.51
N LYS A 324 -17.23 20.27 8.36
CA LYS A 324 -17.97 19.66 9.48
C LYS A 324 -19.32 19.01 9.06
N GLU A 325 -19.78 19.26 7.86
CA GLU A 325 -21.04 18.66 7.38
C GLU A 325 -20.76 17.50 6.42
N GLN A 326 -21.39 16.35 6.63
CA GLN A 326 -21.27 15.17 5.77
C GLN A 326 -21.68 15.43 4.31
N ASN A 327 -22.53 16.42 4.10
CA ASN A 327 -22.91 16.89 2.77
C ASN A 327 -22.06 18.10 2.39
N LEU A 328 -20.94 17.89 1.71
CA LEU A 328 -19.98 18.94 1.36
C LEU A 328 -20.59 20.12 0.61
N TYR A 329 -21.61 19.88 -0.23
CA TYR A 329 -22.35 20.97 -0.93
C TYR A 329 -23.29 21.77 -0.02
N LYS A 330 -23.50 21.36 1.23
CA LYS A 330 -24.27 22.09 2.24
C LYS A 330 -23.40 22.68 3.35
N ASN A 331 -22.10 22.47 3.27
CA ASN A 331 -21.17 22.80 4.35
C ASN A 331 -21.18 24.32 4.69
N LYS A 332 -21.23 24.62 5.99
CA LYS A 332 -21.23 25.98 6.54
C LYS A 332 -20.13 26.23 7.53
N GLN A 333 -19.39 25.18 7.90
CA GLN A 333 -18.35 25.27 8.91
C GLN A 333 -17.13 24.45 8.50
N ILE A 334 -15.95 25.08 8.61
CA ILE A 334 -14.66 24.42 8.46
C ILE A 334 -13.89 24.63 9.77
N GLU A 335 -13.40 23.54 10.36
CA GLU A 335 -12.50 23.59 11.50
C GLU A 335 -11.08 23.34 11.00
N MET A 336 -10.20 24.32 11.19
CA MET A 336 -8.76 24.16 10.94
C MET A 336 -8.06 23.80 12.26
N ILE A 337 -7.15 22.84 12.19
CA ILE A 337 -6.38 22.35 13.36
C ILE A 337 -4.90 22.36 12.99
N ASP A 338 -4.11 23.06 13.75
CA ASP A 338 -2.65 22.96 13.76
C ASP A 338 -2.27 21.78 14.68
N LEU A 339 -1.74 20.73 14.12
CA LEU A 339 -1.45 19.45 14.81
C LEU A 339 -0.19 19.52 15.68
N GLU A 340 0.69 20.51 15.47
CA GLU A 340 1.85 20.75 16.33
C GLU A 340 1.46 21.44 17.62
N SER A 341 0.66 22.50 17.53
CA SER A 341 0.24 23.29 18.69
C SER A 341 -1.06 22.80 19.31
N GLY A 342 -1.91 22.08 18.56
CA GLY A 342 -3.28 21.73 18.93
C GLY A 342 -4.26 22.93 18.82
N LYS A 343 -3.84 24.03 18.22
CA LYS A 343 -4.67 25.23 18.07
C LYS A 343 -5.75 24.99 17.01
N LYS A 344 -6.98 25.37 17.34
CA LYS A 344 -8.14 25.26 16.47
C LYS A 344 -8.64 26.64 16.04
N GLN A 345 -9.08 26.71 14.78
CA GLN A 345 -9.74 27.90 14.23
C GLN A 345 -10.98 27.47 13.44
N ASN A 346 -12.11 28.17 13.67
CA ASN A 346 -13.36 27.87 12.98
C ASN A 346 -13.67 28.98 11.96
N PHE A 347 -14.04 28.54 10.76
CA PHE A 347 -14.58 29.38 9.70
C PHE A 347 -16.04 29.02 9.52
N THR A 348 -16.93 30.01 9.63
CA THR A 348 -18.37 29.78 9.53
C THR A 348 -19.00 30.81 8.58
N THR A 349 -20.12 30.41 7.97
CA THR A 349 -20.87 31.31 7.08
C THR A 349 -22.35 31.33 7.41
N GLY A 350 -23.07 32.32 6.88
CA GLY A 350 -24.51 32.48 7.06
C GLY A 350 -25.34 31.40 6.35
N SER A 351 -26.66 31.42 6.61
CA SER A 351 -27.59 30.44 6.03
C SER A 351 -27.74 30.53 4.51
N ASP A 352 -27.49 31.71 3.95
CA ASP A 352 -27.56 32.04 2.52
C ASP A 352 -26.26 31.68 1.77
N LYS A 353 -25.24 31.23 2.46
CA LYS A 353 -23.92 30.88 1.92
C LYS A 353 -23.54 29.44 2.21
N ARG A 354 -22.54 28.94 1.44
CA ARG A 354 -21.85 27.67 1.62
C ARG A 354 -20.36 27.91 1.49
N ILE A 355 -19.55 27.15 2.24
CA ILE A 355 -18.08 27.23 2.18
C ILE A 355 -17.49 25.84 1.91
N ARG A 356 -16.41 25.82 1.15
CA ARG A 356 -15.61 24.62 0.87
C ARG A 356 -14.13 24.91 1.03
N ALA A 357 -13.40 23.97 1.60
CA ALA A 357 -11.95 24.00 1.56
C ALA A 357 -11.48 23.89 0.09
N VAL A 358 -10.54 24.76 -0.30
CA VAL A 358 -9.91 24.73 -1.63
C VAL A 358 -8.53 24.09 -1.52
N GLY A 359 -7.79 24.40 -0.45
CA GLY A 359 -6.46 23.88 -0.22
C GLY A 359 -5.62 24.76 0.67
N PHE A 360 -4.31 24.51 0.61
CA PHE A 360 -3.30 25.31 1.29
C PHE A 360 -2.28 25.85 0.27
N LEU A 361 -1.87 27.09 0.46
CA LEU A 361 -0.70 27.67 -0.19
C LEU A 361 0.38 27.83 0.89
N SER A 362 1.37 26.94 0.90
CA SER A 362 2.23 26.74 2.08
C SER A 362 1.37 26.42 3.31
N ASN A 363 1.34 27.28 4.32
CA ASN A 363 0.52 27.12 5.52
C ASN A 363 -0.71 28.05 5.55
N ASP A 364 -0.93 28.84 4.49
CA ASP A 364 -2.09 29.69 4.36
C ASP A 364 -3.28 28.88 3.86
N PHE A 365 -4.33 28.81 4.68
CA PHE A 365 -5.55 28.09 4.32
C PHE A 365 -6.42 28.89 3.38
N ILE A 366 -6.89 28.25 2.29
CA ILE A 366 -7.73 28.85 1.27
C ILE A 366 -9.10 28.14 1.26
N TYR A 367 -10.18 28.90 1.35
CA TYR A 367 -11.52 28.36 1.18
C TYR A 367 -12.38 29.24 0.25
N GLY A 368 -13.32 28.59 -0.42
CA GLY A 368 -14.27 29.23 -1.33
C GLY A 368 -15.64 29.42 -0.70
N GLU A 369 -16.29 30.54 -0.99
CA GLU A 369 -17.66 30.83 -0.63
C GLU A 369 -18.56 30.85 -1.85
N ALA A 370 -19.74 30.23 -1.77
CA ALA A 370 -20.79 30.25 -2.80
C ALA A 370 -22.14 30.63 -2.23
N ASN A 371 -23.00 31.22 -3.06
CA ASN A 371 -24.40 31.45 -2.67
C ASN A 371 -25.13 30.11 -2.59
N ALA A 372 -25.83 29.85 -1.47
CA ALA A 372 -26.49 28.58 -1.22
C ALA A 372 -27.51 28.17 -2.31
N VAL A 373 -28.20 29.14 -2.92
CA VAL A 373 -29.16 28.92 -3.98
C VAL A 373 -28.58 28.44 -5.30
N ASN A 374 -27.26 28.67 -5.51
CA ASN A 374 -26.52 28.29 -6.70
C ASN A 374 -25.79 26.97 -6.55
N VAL A 375 -25.71 26.45 -5.33
CA VAL A 375 -25.08 25.14 -5.07
C VAL A 375 -26.10 24.05 -5.29
N SER A 376 -25.77 23.08 -6.13
CA SER A 376 -26.70 22.02 -6.49
C SER A 376 -25.99 20.68 -6.64
N LYS A 377 -26.75 19.60 -6.51
CA LYS A 377 -26.30 18.23 -6.82
C LYS A 377 -27.26 17.66 -7.86
N SER A 378 -26.73 17.24 -8.99
CA SER A 378 -27.50 16.61 -10.06
C SER A 378 -27.88 15.16 -9.71
N SER A 379 -28.78 14.57 -10.49
CA SER A 379 -29.24 13.19 -10.29
C SER A 379 -28.15 12.14 -10.45
N ASN A 380 -27.10 12.43 -11.22
CA ASN A 380 -25.92 11.57 -11.35
C ASN A 380 -24.86 11.77 -10.24
N GLY A 381 -25.16 12.61 -9.24
CA GLY A 381 -24.29 12.84 -8.10
C GLY A 381 -23.27 13.98 -8.27
N THR A 382 -23.14 14.57 -9.46
CA THR A 382 -22.22 15.70 -9.70
C THR A 382 -22.65 16.93 -8.91
N VAL A 383 -21.71 17.50 -8.15
CA VAL A 383 -21.93 18.72 -7.35
C VAL A 383 -21.43 19.94 -8.14
N SER A 384 -22.31 20.94 -8.29
CA SER A 384 -21.96 22.28 -8.77
C SER A 384 -21.82 23.21 -7.57
N PHE A 385 -20.62 23.78 -7.40
CA PHE A 385 -20.30 24.73 -6.33
C PHE A 385 -19.63 25.98 -6.92
N PRO A 386 -20.43 26.94 -7.45
CA PRO A 386 -19.90 28.13 -8.10
C PRO A 386 -19.34 29.10 -7.06
N ILE A 387 -18.02 29.05 -6.87
CA ILE A 387 -17.31 29.95 -5.94
C ILE A 387 -17.46 31.38 -6.41
N THR A 388 -17.96 32.25 -5.53
CA THR A 388 -18.13 33.67 -5.75
C THR A 388 -17.11 34.53 -5.03
N LYS A 389 -16.47 33.98 -4.01
CA LYS A 389 -15.41 34.63 -3.24
C LYS A 389 -14.40 33.59 -2.73
N ILE A 390 -13.13 33.97 -2.75
CA ILE A 390 -12.02 33.19 -2.16
C ILE A 390 -11.48 33.96 -0.96
N HIS A 391 -11.23 33.26 0.09
CA HIS A 391 -10.70 33.78 1.32
C HIS A 391 -9.34 33.13 1.67
#